data_7387f1f2e8cb4a0c49d3bd4d2f9112dc
#
_entry.id   7387f1f2e8cb4a0c49d3bd4d2f9112dc
#
_cell.length_a   1.000
_cell.length_b   1.000
_cell.length_c   1.000
_cell.angle_alpha   90.00
_cell.angle_beta   90.00
_cell.angle_gamma   90.00
#
_symmetry.space_group_name_H-M   'P 1'
#
loop_
_entity.id
_entity.type
_entity.pdbx_description
1 polymer ?
#
loop_
_entity_poly.entity_id
_entity_poly.type
_entity_poly.pdbx_seq_one_letter_code
_entity_poly.pdbx_strand_id
1 'polypeptide(L)'
;MALRLGKHTYCEKPLTHTVVEARTLANLAKEKKLVTQMGNQIHAGDNYRRVVELVQSGSIGDVGEVHVWANAVYTGAKFTTNTEAPKNLDWNLWLGPAPERPYSEGVHPFFWRRFWDYGTGSLGDFGCHYMDLPHWALELRSPTSVEATGTPVDPVSCPGWCIAKYE
;
A
#
# COMPACT_ATOMS: atom_id res chain seq x y z
N MET A 1 7.77 -10.63 11.96
CA MET A 1 8.14 -11.26 13.24
C MET A 1 6.98 -11.98 13.93
N ALA A 2 5.82 -11.36 14.18
CA ALA A 2 4.69 -11.95 14.91
C ALA A 2 4.26 -13.32 14.38
N LEU A 3 4.07 -13.48 13.07
CA LEU A 3 3.70 -14.76 12.46
C LEU A 3 4.76 -15.85 12.68
N ARG A 4 6.06 -15.51 12.64
CA ARG A 4 7.13 -16.48 12.95
C ARG A 4 7.04 -17.01 14.38
N LEU A 5 6.55 -16.17 15.29
CA LEU A 5 6.31 -16.52 16.70
C LEU A 5 4.93 -17.17 16.94
N GLY A 6 4.20 -17.53 15.89
CA GLY A 6 2.92 -18.20 15.99
C GLY A 6 1.78 -17.31 16.49
N LYS A 7 1.85 -16.01 16.30
CA LYS A 7 0.83 -15.06 16.75
C LYS A 7 -0.12 -14.70 15.62
N HIS A 8 -1.43 -14.70 15.90
CA HIS A 8 -2.42 -14.06 15.06
C HIS A 8 -2.10 -12.56 14.97
N THR A 9 -2.35 -11.94 13.81
CA THR A 9 -1.85 -10.58 13.57
C THR A 9 -2.89 -9.71 12.90
N TYR A 10 -3.17 -8.58 13.48
CA TYR A 10 -3.84 -7.45 12.85
C TYR A 10 -2.78 -6.38 12.57
N CYS A 11 -2.70 -5.89 11.34
CA CYS A 11 -1.74 -4.87 10.94
C CYS A 11 -2.40 -3.86 10.01
N GLU A 12 -2.21 -2.57 10.29
CA GLU A 12 -2.75 -1.51 9.45
C GLU A 12 -2.11 -1.49 8.05
N LYS A 13 -2.80 -0.84 7.13
CA LYS A 13 -2.31 -0.62 5.77
C LYS A 13 -1.15 0.42 5.73
N PRO A 14 -0.25 0.33 4.78
CA PRO A 14 -0.01 -0.79 3.87
C PRO A 14 0.65 -1.96 4.60
N LEU A 15 0.25 -3.18 4.27
CA LEU A 15 0.71 -4.37 4.99
C LEU A 15 2.19 -4.67 4.78
N THR A 16 2.69 -4.42 3.58
CA THR A 16 4.06 -4.71 3.17
C THR A 16 4.58 -3.62 2.23
N HIS A 17 5.89 -3.56 2.08
CA HIS A 17 6.57 -2.64 1.18
C HIS A 17 6.86 -3.28 -0.20
N THR A 18 7.01 -4.61 -0.23
CA THR A 18 7.33 -5.35 -1.46
C THR A 18 6.40 -6.54 -1.69
N VAL A 19 6.32 -6.98 -2.96
CA VAL A 19 5.57 -8.18 -3.34
C VAL A 19 6.13 -9.43 -2.67
N VAL A 20 7.45 -9.52 -2.52
CA VAL A 20 8.12 -10.65 -1.86
C VAL A 20 7.71 -10.75 -0.38
N GLU A 21 7.64 -9.62 0.31
CA GLU A 21 7.14 -9.57 1.70
C GLU A 21 5.69 -10.03 1.78
N ALA A 22 4.83 -9.55 0.90
CA ALA A 22 3.43 -9.94 0.87
C ALA A 22 3.27 -11.47 0.67
N ARG A 23 4.01 -12.04 -0.28
CA ARG A 23 4.01 -13.48 -0.54
C ARG A 23 4.53 -14.27 0.66
N THR A 24 5.60 -13.78 1.27
CA THR A 24 6.19 -14.41 2.48
C THR A 24 5.19 -14.44 3.64
N LEU A 25 4.47 -13.34 3.87
CA LEU A 25 3.46 -13.28 4.94
C LEU A 25 2.29 -14.23 4.65
N ALA A 26 1.79 -14.27 3.42
CA ALA A 26 0.70 -15.16 3.03
C ALA A 26 1.07 -16.64 3.22
N ASN A 27 2.25 -17.04 2.76
CA ASN A 27 2.73 -18.42 2.90
C ASN A 27 2.92 -18.81 4.37
N LEU A 28 3.52 -17.93 5.17
CA LEU A 28 3.76 -18.17 6.59
C LEU A 28 2.46 -18.26 7.41
N ALA A 29 1.48 -17.41 7.10
CA ALA A 29 0.17 -17.46 7.73
C ALA A 29 -0.54 -18.77 7.43
N LYS A 30 -0.49 -19.21 6.17
CA LYS A 30 -1.08 -20.51 5.74
C LYS A 30 -0.38 -21.70 6.39
N GLU A 31 0.95 -21.75 6.35
CA GLU A 31 1.77 -22.81 6.94
C GLU A 31 1.47 -23.00 8.44
N LYS A 32 1.44 -21.89 9.16
CA LYS A 32 1.24 -21.89 10.62
C LYS A 32 -0.22 -21.83 11.04
N LYS A 33 -1.16 -21.84 10.07
CA LYS A 33 -2.61 -21.75 10.32
C LYS A 33 -2.99 -20.53 11.18
N LEU A 34 -2.40 -19.39 10.89
CA LEU A 34 -2.62 -18.15 11.64
C LEU A 34 -3.69 -17.28 10.98
N VAL A 35 -4.47 -16.63 11.81
CA VAL A 35 -5.45 -15.62 11.37
C VAL A 35 -4.71 -14.29 11.21
N THR A 36 -4.90 -13.67 10.04
CA THR A 36 -4.33 -12.37 9.73
C THR A 36 -5.41 -11.45 9.17
N GLN A 37 -5.32 -10.17 9.49
CA GLN A 37 -6.19 -9.15 8.95
C GLN A 37 -5.42 -7.87 8.71
N MET A 38 -5.58 -7.28 7.51
CA MET A 38 -5.13 -5.93 7.25
C MET A 38 -6.17 -4.92 7.73
N GLY A 39 -5.71 -3.90 8.45
CA GLY A 39 -6.53 -2.79 8.90
C GLY A 39 -6.75 -1.79 7.76
N ASN A 40 -7.82 -1.95 7.01
CA ASN A 40 -8.29 -1.02 5.99
C ASN A 40 -9.64 -0.44 6.45
N GLN A 41 -9.60 0.77 7.04
CA GLN A 41 -10.75 1.35 7.71
C GLN A 41 -11.99 1.54 6.81
N ILE A 42 -11.78 1.83 5.52
CA ILE A 42 -12.88 2.05 4.57
C ILE A 42 -13.64 0.75 4.29
N HIS A 43 -12.95 -0.40 4.30
CA HIS A 43 -13.55 -1.72 4.12
C HIS A 43 -14.67 -2.01 5.11
N ALA A 44 -14.55 -1.54 6.34
CA ALA A 44 -15.56 -1.75 7.38
C ALA A 44 -16.80 -0.84 7.23
N GLY A 45 -16.79 0.11 6.31
CA GLY A 45 -17.85 1.08 6.12
C GLY A 45 -19.11 0.51 5.47
N ASP A 46 -20.28 0.96 5.89
CA ASP A 46 -21.57 0.50 5.36
C ASP A 46 -21.72 0.80 3.87
N ASN A 47 -21.14 1.89 3.39
CA ASN A 47 -21.20 2.24 1.96
C ASN A 47 -20.52 1.19 1.07
N TYR A 48 -19.37 0.67 1.48
CA TYR A 48 -18.69 -0.39 0.72
C TYR A 48 -19.51 -1.67 0.68
N ARG A 49 -20.07 -2.10 1.81
CA ARG A 49 -20.97 -3.27 1.88
C ARG A 49 -22.17 -3.10 0.96
N ARG A 50 -22.80 -1.93 0.99
CA ARG A 50 -23.93 -1.65 0.12
C ARG A 50 -23.59 -1.70 -1.36
N VAL A 51 -22.43 -1.17 -1.77
CA VAL A 51 -22.00 -1.24 -3.17
C VAL A 51 -21.70 -2.68 -3.58
N VAL A 52 -21.03 -3.46 -2.71
CA VAL A 52 -20.78 -4.89 -2.94
C VAL A 52 -22.09 -5.66 -3.14
N GLU A 53 -23.07 -5.45 -2.29
CA GLU A 53 -24.39 -6.08 -2.40
C GLU A 53 -25.09 -5.71 -3.73
N LEU A 54 -25.02 -4.46 -4.16
CA LEU A 54 -25.62 -4.00 -5.42
C LEU A 54 -24.94 -4.64 -6.64
N VAL A 55 -23.63 -4.76 -6.62
CA VAL A 55 -22.86 -5.41 -7.70
C VAL A 55 -23.17 -6.91 -7.73
N GLN A 56 -23.02 -7.59 -6.59
CA GLN A 56 -23.20 -9.05 -6.51
C GLN A 56 -24.63 -9.51 -6.72
N SER A 57 -25.62 -8.67 -6.43
CA SER A 57 -27.02 -8.94 -6.76
C SER A 57 -27.38 -8.78 -8.24
N GLY A 58 -26.44 -8.32 -9.09
CA GLY A 58 -26.68 -8.05 -10.49
C GLY A 58 -27.47 -6.77 -10.78
N SER A 59 -27.69 -5.92 -9.77
CA SER A 59 -28.52 -4.72 -9.91
C SER A 59 -28.01 -3.70 -10.93
N ILE A 60 -26.70 -3.75 -11.26
CA ILE A 60 -26.07 -2.90 -12.28
C ILE A 60 -25.70 -3.66 -13.56
N GLY A 61 -26.09 -4.95 -13.64
CA GLY A 61 -25.68 -5.83 -14.74
C GLY A 61 -24.23 -6.31 -14.65
N ASP A 62 -23.74 -6.91 -15.73
CA ASP A 62 -22.38 -7.42 -15.79
C ASP A 62 -21.36 -6.29 -15.86
N VAL A 63 -20.32 -6.36 -15.03
CA VAL A 63 -19.23 -5.38 -15.01
C VAL A 63 -18.09 -5.90 -15.89
N GLY A 64 -17.84 -5.22 -17.00
CA GLY A 64 -16.78 -5.58 -17.96
C GLY A 64 -15.45 -4.88 -17.68
N GLU A 65 -15.46 -3.71 -17.07
CA GLU A 65 -14.26 -2.91 -16.82
C GLU A 65 -14.44 -2.05 -15.56
N VAL A 66 -13.35 -1.83 -14.83
CA VAL A 66 -13.32 -0.96 -13.66
C VAL A 66 -12.18 0.04 -13.75
N HIS A 67 -12.49 1.30 -13.54
CA HIS A 67 -11.51 2.36 -13.43
C HIS A 67 -11.41 2.84 -11.99
N VAL A 68 -10.19 2.84 -11.46
CA VAL A 68 -9.87 3.34 -10.13
C VAL A 68 -8.84 4.45 -10.25
N TRP A 69 -9.08 5.59 -9.62
CA TRP A 69 -8.14 6.71 -9.66
C TRP A 69 -8.06 7.40 -8.31
N ALA A 70 -6.91 8.01 -8.04
CA ALA A 70 -6.67 8.84 -6.87
C ALA A 70 -5.98 10.14 -7.29
N ASN A 71 -6.48 11.26 -6.77
CA ASN A 71 -5.89 12.58 -6.99
C ASN A 71 -4.93 12.94 -5.85
N ALA A 72 -4.02 12.04 -5.50
CA ALA A 72 -2.97 12.27 -4.53
C ALA A 72 -1.61 12.10 -5.20
N VAL A 73 -0.72 13.06 -5.02
CA VAL A 73 0.58 13.07 -5.68
C VAL A 73 1.69 13.02 -4.64
N TYR A 74 2.37 11.86 -4.55
CA TYR A 74 3.54 11.66 -3.69
C TYR A 74 4.78 11.48 -4.55
N THR A 75 5.36 12.57 -5.00
CA THR A 75 6.54 12.63 -5.87
C THR A 75 7.50 13.74 -5.45
N GLY A 76 8.60 13.89 -6.18
CA GLY A 76 9.58 14.96 -5.97
C GLY A 76 10.41 14.76 -4.70
N ALA A 77 10.60 13.50 -4.28
CA ALA A 77 11.45 13.17 -3.16
C ALA A 77 12.91 13.55 -3.44
N LYS A 78 13.51 14.24 -2.49
CA LYS A 78 14.94 14.56 -2.49
C LYS A 78 15.44 14.50 -1.07
N PHE A 79 16.55 13.78 -0.85
CA PHE A 79 17.22 13.83 0.44
C PHE A 79 17.97 15.16 0.59
N THR A 80 17.78 15.78 1.74
CA THR A 80 18.59 16.95 2.15
C THR A 80 19.83 16.47 2.88
N THR A 81 20.88 17.26 2.84
CA THR A 81 22.14 17.01 3.56
C THR A 81 22.28 18.00 4.72
N ASN A 82 23.03 17.60 5.75
CA ASN A 82 23.40 18.46 6.87
C ASN A 82 22.23 18.99 7.72
N THR A 83 21.18 18.19 7.87
CA THR A 83 20.08 18.49 8.80
C THR A 83 20.15 17.55 10.00
N GLU A 84 19.92 18.08 11.20
CA GLU A 84 19.80 17.30 12.42
C GLU A 84 18.36 16.90 12.67
N ALA A 85 18.16 15.70 13.20
CA ALA A 85 16.83 15.25 13.61
C ALA A 85 16.29 16.12 14.74
N PRO A 86 15.00 16.44 14.78
CA PRO A 86 14.38 17.10 15.93
C PRO A 86 14.69 16.35 17.24
N LYS A 87 14.96 17.07 18.32
CA LYS A 87 15.36 16.48 19.62
C LYS A 87 14.36 15.47 20.21
N ASN A 88 13.10 15.56 19.83
CA ASN A 88 12.01 14.69 20.26
C ASN A 88 11.76 13.51 19.29
N LEU A 89 12.60 13.35 18.25
CA LEU A 89 12.50 12.26 17.28
C LEU A 89 13.72 11.34 17.44
N ASP A 90 13.48 10.09 17.81
CA ASP A 90 14.47 9.03 17.67
C ASP A 90 14.47 8.57 16.20
N TRP A 91 15.39 9.13 15.44
CA TRP A 91 15.47 8.87 13.99
C TRP A 91 15.78 7.42 13.67
N ASN A 92 16.61 6.76 14.46
CA ASN A 92 16.94 5.36 14.26
C ASN A 92 15.74 4.43 14.48
N LEU A 93 14.95 4.68 15.51
CA LEU A 93 13.69 3.95 15.73
C LEU A 93 12.67 4.25 14.63
N TRP A 94 12.62 5.48 14.15
CA TRP A 94 11.72 5.85 13.05
C TRP A 94 12.09 5.14 11.74
N LEU A 95 13.37 5.03 11.40
CA LEU A 95 13.83 4.30 10.21
C LEU A 95 13.39 2.83 10.22
N GLY A 96 13.39 2.20 11.37
CA GLY A 96 13.01 0.79 11.50
C GLY A 96 13.85 -0.11 10.57
N PRO A 97 13.20 -0.89 9.67
CA PRO A 97 13.88 -1.78 8.73
C PRO A 97 14.34 -1.08 7.44
N ALA A 98 14.08 0.21 7.25
CA ALA A 98 14.51 0.95 6.07
C ALA A 98 16.04 1.11 6.04
N PRO A 99 16.63 1.43 4.87
CA PRO A 99 18.06 1.71 4.77
C PRO A 99 18.51 2.80 5.76
N GLU A 100 19.64 2.55 6.43
CA GLU A 100 20.23 3.54 7.31
C GLU A 100 20.64 4.79 6.52
N ARG A 101 20.11 5.94 6.92
CA ARG A 101 20.40 7.24 6.32
C ARG A 101 20.45 8.33 7.37
N PRO A 102 21.25 9.38 7.15
CA PRO A 102 21.15 10.62 7.92
C PRO A 102 19.73 11.18 7.86
N TYR A 103 19.33 11.91 8.89
CA TYR A 103 18.06 12.61 8.88
C TYR A 103 17.96 13.54 7.67
N SER A 104 16.80 13.54 7.05
CA SER A 104 16.47 14.41 5.93
C SER A 104 15.18 15.16 6.22
N GLU A 105 15.26 16.48 6.19
CA GLU A 105 14.09 17.32 6.31
C GLU A 105 13.04 16.98 5.24
N GLY A 106 11.78 17.04 5.60
CA GLY A 106 10.67 16.74 4.69
C GLY A 106 10.38 15.24 4.48
N VAL A 107 11.06 14.32 5.18
CA VAL A 107 10.67 12.91 5.25
C VAL A 107 9.61 12.72 6.31
N HIS A 108 9.92 13.03 7.56
CA HIS A 108 9.02 12.98 8.70
C HIS A 108 8.26 14.30 8.86
N PRO A 109 6.99 14.31 9.30
CA PRO A 109 6.16 13.14 9.66
C PRO A 109 5.34 12.55 8.52
N PHE A 110 5.21 13.21 7.38
CA PHE A 110 4.18 12.88 6.40
C PHE A 110 4.74 12.47 5.03
N PHE A 111 5.78 13.14 4.55
CA PHE A 111 6.21 13.03 3.15
C PHE A 111 7.08 11.80 2.84
N TRP A 112 7.32 10.91 3.81
CA TRP A 112 7.99 9.63 3.61
C TRP A 112 7.34 8.79 2.49
N ARG A 113 6.06 8.98 2.23
CA ARG A 113 5.28 8.29 1.19
C ARG A 113 5.84 8.42 -0.20
N ARG A 114 6.55 9.51 -0.48
CA ARG A 114 7.13 9.83 -1.79
C ARG A 114 8.52 9.21 -2.01
N PHE A 115 9.16 8.66 -0.97
CA PHE A 115 10.47 8.06 -1.05
C PHE A 115 10.37 6.55 -1.17
N TRP A 116 11.08 5.96 -2.13
CA TRP A 116 11.11 4.51 -2.29
C TRP A 116 11.66 3.77 -1.07
N ASP A 117 12.54 4.37 -0.30
CA ASP A 117 13.08 3.76 0.91
C ASP A 117 12.02 3.53 1.99
N TYR A 118 10.96 4.33 2.00
CA TYR A 118 9.99 4.35 3.09
C TYR A 118 8.55 4.08 2.64
N GLY A 119 8.21 4.44 1.41
CA GLY A 119 6.85 4.37 0.89
C GLY A 119 6.81 3.80 -0.53
N THR A 120 5.61 3.75 -1.08
CA THR A 120 5.34 3.24 -2.43
C THR A 120 4.49 4.22 -3.25
N GLY A 121 4.60 5.51 -2.91
CA GLY A 121 3.90 6.58 -3.60
C GLY A 121 2.39 6.52 -3.51
N SER A 122 1.75 7.18 -4.45
CA SER A 122 0.29 7.31 -4.48
C SER A 122 -0.40 5.96 -4.70
N LEU A 123 0.13 5.09 -5.55
CA LEU A 123 -0.47 3.78 -5.80
C LEU A 123 -0.46 2.91 -4.55
N GLY A 124 0.66 2.82 -3.85
CA GLY A 124 0.75 1.99 -2.65
C GLY A 124 -0.02 2.56 -1.45
N ASP A 125 -0.15 3.88 -1.34
CA ASP A 125 -0.90 4.51 -0.27
C ASP A 125 -2.42 4.45 -0.49
N PHE A 126 -2.89 4.75 -1.71
CA PHE A 126 -4.32 4.80 -2.05
C PHE A 126 -4.87 3.51 -2.65
N GLY A 127 -4.05 2.72 -3.32
CA GLY A 127 -4.49 1.45 -3.91
C GLY A 127 -5.12 0.52 -2.89
N CYS A 128 -4.58 0.44 -1.68
CA CYS A 128 -5.16 -0.35 -0.59
C CYS A 128 -6.61 0.04 -0.26
N HIS A 129 -6.97 1.30 -0.45
CA HIS A 129 -8.31 1.79 -0.18
C HIS A 129 -9.25 1.62 -1.37
N TYR A 130 -8.81 2.06 -2.55
CA TYR A 130 -9.72 2.23 -3.68
C TYR A 130 -9.83 0.99 -4.56
N MET A 131 -8.79 0.14 -4.62
CA MET A 131 -8.85 -1.15 -5.31
C MET A 131 -9.54 -2.23 -4.48
N ASP A 132 -9.69 -2.02 -3.17
CA ASP A 132 -10.35 -2.95 -2.25
C ASP A 132 -11.80 -3.20 -2.67
N LEU A 133 -12.53 -2.15 -3.00
CA LEU A 133 -13.94 -2.25 -3.40
C LEU A 133 -14.16 -3.12 -4.63
N PRO A 134 -13.50 -2.89 -5.78
CA PRO A 134 -13.66 -3.78 -6.93
C PRO A 134 -13.17 -5.21 -6.66
N HIS A 135 -12.10 -5.40 -5.89
CA HIS A 135 -11.65 -6.73 -5.52
C HIS A 135 -12.71 -7.50 -4.75
N TRP A 136 -13.38 -6.86 -3.80
CA TRP A 136 -14.44 -7.47 -3.02
C TRP A 136 -15.71 -7.67 -3.85
N ALA A 137 -16.18 -6.62 -4.53
CA ALA A 137 -17.44 -6.66 -5.25
C ALA A 137 -17.44 -7.67 -6.41
N LEU A 138 -16.32 -7.81 -7.10
CA LEU A 138 -16.16 -8.71 -8.25
C LEU A 138 -15.42 -10.01 -7.90
N GLU A 139 -15.13 -10.26 -6.64
CA GLU A 139 -14.39 -11.44 -6.14
C GLU A 139 -13.06 -11.67 -6.86
N LEU A 140 -12.37 -10.58 -7.22
CA LEU A 140 -11.09 -10.64 -7.92
C LEU A 140 -10.03 -11.36 -7.09
N ARG A 141 -9.12 -12.03 -7.77
CA ARG A 141 -8.03 -12.80 -7.14
C ARG A 141 -6.67 -12.26 -7.60
N SER A 142 -5.99 -13.02 -8.40
CA SER A 142 -4.69 -12.65 -8.96
C SER A 142 -4.86 -12.25 -10.42
N PRO A 143 -4.28 -11.14 -10.85
CA PRO A 143 -4.28 -10.77 -12.26
C PRO A 143 -3.45 -11.78 -13.08
N THR A 144 -3.82 -11.96 -14.34
CA THR A 144 -3.05 -12.76 -15.30
C THR A 144 -1.92 -11.95 -15.92
N SER A 145 -2.13 -10.65 -16.05
CA SER A 145 -1.11 -9.70 -16.50
C SER A 145 -1.19 -8.37 -15.75
N VAL A 146 -0.08 -7.67 -15.67
CA VAL A 146 0.00 -6.30 -15.16
C VAL A 146 0.90 -5.49 -16.08
N GLU A 147 0.37 -4.41 -16.63
CA GLU A 147 1.13 -3.43 -17.41
C GLU A 147 1.10 -2.08 -16.70
N ALA A 148 2.25 -1.42 -16.57
CA ALA A 148 2.33 -0.12 -15.92
C ALA A 148 3.05 0.90 -16.80
N THR A 149 2.49 2.11 -16.87
CA THR A 149 3.09 3.28 -17.49
C THR A 149 3.10 4.44 -16.50
N GLY A 150 4.07 5.36 -16.63
CA GLY A 150 4.19 6.47 -15.69
C GLY A 150 5.28 7.46 -16.06
N THR A 151 5.59 8.36 -15.15
CA THR A 151 6.77 9.22 -15.28
C THR A 151 8.05 8.36 -15.30
N PRO A 152 9.15 8.88 -15.91
CA PRO A 152 10.44 8.18 -15.87
C PRO A 152 10.83 7.75 -14.46
N VAL A 153 11.46 6.59 -14.36
CA VAL A 153 11.90 6.04 -13.06
C VAL A 153 12.95 6.95 -12.43
N ASP A 154 12.71 7.33 -11.20
CA ASP A 154 13.66 8.04 -10.34
C ASP A 154 14.11 7.09 -9.22
N PRO A 155 15.41 7.01 -8.88
CA PRO A 155 15.91 6.05 -7.89
C PRO A 155 15.53 6.40 -6.44
N VAL A 156 15.07 7.62 -6.19
CA VAL A 156 14.71 8.11 -4.84
C VAL A 156 13.22 8.36 -4.73
N SER A 157 12.63 8.94 -5.77
CA SER A 157 11.26 9.45 -5.76
C SER A 157 10.28 8.49 -6.41
N CYS A 158 9.13 8.31 -5.78
CA CYS A 158 7.99 7.68 -6.42
C CYS A 158 7.49 8.52 -7.60
N PRO A 159 6.82 7.91 -8.60
CA PRO A 159 6.40 8.58 -9.82
C PRO A 159 5.36 9.67 -9.56
N GLY A 160 5.37 10.70 -10.41
CA GLY A 160 4.41 11.80 -10.37
C GLY A 160 3.01 11.37 -10.79
N TRP A 161 2.94 10.41 -11.70
CA TRP A 161 1.73 9.70 -12.09
C TRP A 161 2.08 8.28 -12.57
N CYS A 162 1.15 7.38 -12.44
CA CYS A 162 1.23 6.05 -13.05
C CYS A 162 -0.17 5.55 -13.40
N ILE A 163 -0.23 4.71 -14.44
CA ILE A 163 -1.41 3.93 -14.81
C ILE A 163 -0.98 2.47 -14.76
N ALA A 164 -1.70 1.66 -13.99
CA ALA A 164 -1.52 0.22 -13.95
C ALA A 164 -2.79 -0.46 -14.48
N LYS A 165 -2.62 -1.29 -15.50
CA LYS A 165 -3.69 -2.12 -16.08
C LYS A 165 -3.52 -3.54 -15.57
N TYR A 166 -4.59 -4.16 -15.17
CA TYR A 166 -4.66 -5.53 -14.65
C TYR A 166 -5.64 -6.34 -15.49
N GLU A 167 -5.26 -7.52 -15.88
CA GLU A 167 -6.11 -8.51 -16.57
C GLU A 167 -6.21 -9.80 -15.80
#